data_ba76fd58fe095abc9f69142ed95c8739
#
_entry.id   ba76fd58fe095abc9f69142ed95c8739
#
_cell.length_a   1.000
_cell.length_b   1.000
_cell.length_c   1.000
_cell.angle_alpha   90.00
_cell.angle_beta   90.00
_cell.angle_gamma   90.00
#
_symmetry.space_group_name_H-M   'P 1'
#
loop_
_entity.id
_entity.type
_entity.pdbx_description
1 polymer ?
#
loop_
_entity_poly.entity_id
_entity_poly.type
_entity_poly.pdbx_seq_one_letter_code
_entity_poly.pdbx_strand_id
1 'polypeptide(L)'
;SVEGLNAKAADTIEERKGPRTDAPQQAIDGFLKSTGLRLDQLTVQDDKKGKFYIATIKKPGRAATDVVAELLPDVIRKFPWPKSMRWASGHLRWVRQLLSIVCTFDGEVVPFEIEGIPSGNTTLGHRFLSSKKIEVRRFEDYAQKLHKAHVIVDAHVRAETIRAEAKNLAFAQGLEMIEDEGL
;
A
#
# COMPACT_ATOMS: atom_id res chain seq x y z
N SER A 1 3.23 -1.24 9.38
CA SER A 1 4.16 -1.74 8.35
C SER A 1 3.66 -3.07 7.79
N VAL A 2 4.10 -3.41 6.57
CA VAL A 2 3.85 -4.71 5.93
C VAL A 2 5.20 -5.26 5.49
N GLU A 3 5.47 -6.50 5.85
CA GLU A 3 6.73 -7.20 5.55
C GLU A 3 6.49 -8.38 4.63
N GLY A 4 7.54 -8.85 3.94
CA GLY A 4 7.47 -10.03 3.08
C GLY A 4 6.80 -9.79 1.72
N LEU A 5 6.59 -8.55 1.31
CA LEU A 5 6.10 -8.23 -0.03
C LEU A 5 7.22 -8.37 -1.06
N ASN A 6 6.93 -9.07 -2.15
CA ASN A 6 7.84 -9.15 -3.28
C ASN A 6 7.93 -7.78 -3.99
N ALA A 7 9.13 -7.40 -4.43
CA ALA A 7 9.34 -6.15 -5.18
C ALA A 7 8.60 -6.12 -6.52
N LYS A 8 8.34 -7.30 -7.09
CA LYS A 8 7.62 -7.48 -8.37
C LYS A 8 6.77 -8.76 -8.29
N ALA A 9 5.56 -8.71 -8.84
CA ALA A 9 4.75 -9.90 -9.05
C ALA A 9 5.44 -10.86 -10.02
N ALA A 10 5.18 -12.15 -9.89
CA ALA A 10 5.67 -13.13 -10.85
C ALA A 10 5.08 -12.87 -12.23
N ASP A 11 5.87 -13.12 -13.27
CA ASP A 11 5.37 -13.10 -14.64
C ASP A 11 4.32 -14.21 -14.80
N THR A 12 3.19 -13.90 -15.40
CA THR A 12 2.13 -14.87 -15.64
C THR A 12 2.09 -15.26 -17.12
N ILE A 13 1.85 -16.53 -17.37
CA ILE A 13 1.65 -17.07 -18.70
C ILE A 13 0.17 -17.41 -18.82
N GLU A 14 -0.53 -16.73 -19.73
CA GLU A 14 -1.93 -17.00 -20.05
C GLU A 14 -2.00 -17.71 -21.39
N GLU A 15 -2.55 -18.92 -21.39
CA GLU A 15 -2.81 -19.65 -22.62
C GLU A 15 -4.26 -19.43 -23.03
N ARG A 16 -4.48 -18.92 -24.24
CA ARG A 16 -5.80 -18.76 -24.84
C ARG A 16 -5.97 -19.70 -25.99
N LYS A 17 -7.00 -20.54 -25.89
CA LYS A 17 -7.41 -21.43 -27.00
C LYS A 17 -8.09 -20.59 -28.07
N GLY A 18 -7.57 -20.67 -29.28
CA GLY A 18 -8.05 -19.98 -30.48
C GLY A 18 -8.90 -20.84 -31.38
N PRO A 19 -9.17 -20.36 -32.60
CA PRO A 19 -9.90 -21.09 -33.60
C PRO A 19 -9.11 -22.30 -34.10
N ARG A 20 -9.78 -23.21 -34.80
CA ARG A 20 -9.16 -24.33 -35.48
C ARG A 20 -8.30 -23.85 -36.65
N THR A 21 -7.31 -24.65 -37.03
CA THR A 21 -6.41 -24.32 -38.16
C THR A 21 -7.13 -24.29 -39.50
N ASP A 22 -8.28 -24.97 -39.60
CA ASP A 22 -9.17 -25.01 -40.79
C ASP A 22 -10.32 -23.99 -40.68
N ALA A 23 -10.32 -23.11 -39.71
CA ALA A 23 -11.35 -22.10 -39.54
C ALA A 23 -11.26 -20.99 -40.61
N PRO A 24 -12.36 -20.26 -40.88
CA PRO A 24 -12.34 -19.13 -41.81
C PRO A 24 -11.31 -18.09 -41.40
N GLN A 25 -10.62 -17.49 -42.39
CA GLN A 25 -9.56 -16.49 -42.16
C GLN A 25 -10.01 -15.36 -41.24
N GLN A 26 -11.27 -14.93 -41.35
CA GLN A 26 -11.84 -13.88 -40.51
C GLN A 26 -11.83 -14.23 -38.99
N ALA A 27 -12.01 -15.51 -38.66
CA ALA A 27 -11.95 -15.97 -37.25
C ALA A 27 -10.49 -15.97 -36.73
N ILE A 28 -9.53 -16.36 -37.59
CA ILE A 28 -8.11 -16.33 -37.26
C ILE A 28 -7.65 -14.88 -37.06
N ASP A 29 -7.99 -13.98 -37.98
CA ASP A 29 -7.64 -12.57 -37.90
C ASP A 29 -8.27 -11.89 -36.67
N GLY A 30 -9.51 -12.24 -36.32
CA GLY A 30 -10.16 -11.79 -35.09
C GLY A 30 -9.40 -12.24 -33.83
N PHE A 31 -8.94 -13.49 -33.82
CA PHE A 31 -8.16 -14.02 -32.70
C PHE A 31 -6.78 -13.34 -32.58
N LEU A 32 -6.08 -13.14 -33.69
CA LEU A 32 -4.81 -12.42 -33.75
C LEU A 32 -4.97 -10.98 -33.21
N LYS A 33 -6.02 -10.25 -33.64
CA LYS A 33 -6.33 -8.91 -33.13
C LYS A 33 -6.61 -8.90 -31.64
N SER A 34 -7.34 -9.90 -31.12
CA SER A 34 -7.68 -9.97 -29.70
C SER A 34 -6.50 -10.32 -28.79
N THR A 35 -5.51 -11.05 -29.32
CA THR A 35 -4.32 -11.48 -28.57
C THR A 35 -3.12 -10.55 -28.79
N GLY A 36 -3.14 -9.71 -29.83
CA GLY A 36 -2.02 -8.86 -30.23
C GLY A 36 -0.81 -9.63 -30.75
N LEU A 37 -0.98 -10.92 -31.09
CA LEU A 37 0.07 -11.81 -31.60
C LEU A 37 -0.03 -11.96 -33.13
N ARG A 38 1.08 -12.36 -33.74
CA ARG A 38 1.12 -12.76 -35.16
C ARG A 38 0.93 -14.26 -35.26
N LEU A 39 0.56 -14.74 -36.47
CA LEU A 39 0.29 -16.16 -36.74
C LEU A 39 1.51 -17.04 -36.43
N ASP A 40 2.72 -16.55 -36.72
CA ASP A 40 3.99 -17.24 -36.45
C ASP A 40 4.31 -17.41 -34.93
N GLN A 41 3.62 -16.68 -34.09
CA GLN A 41 3.76 -16.73 -32.63
C GLN A 41 2.74 -17.67 -31.96
N LEU A 42 1.81 -18.21 -32.71
CA LEU A 42 0.84 -19.17 -32.23
C LEU A 42 1.39 -20.59 -32.23
N THR A 43 1.08 -21.36 -31.21
CA THR A 43 1.37 -22.80 -31.17
C THR A 43 0.15 -23.58 -31.67
N VAL A 44 0.38 -24.62 -32.43
CA VAL A 44 -0.70 -25.54 -32.88
C VAL A 44 -0.73 -26.72 -31.93
N GLN A 45 -1.87 -26.95 -31.32
CA GLN A 45 -2.09 -28.14 -30.49
C GLN A 45 -3.14 -29.05 -31.14
N ASP A 46 -2.88 -30.35 -31.08
CA ASP A 46 -3.80 -31.37 -31.58
C ASP A 46 -4.69 -31.88 -30.44
N ASP A 47 -5.99 -31.88 -30.61
CA ASP A 47 -6.98 -32.39 -29.67
C ASP A 47 -7.90 -33.40 -30.41
N LYS A 48 -8.61 -34.23 -29.68
CA LYS A 48 -9.58 -35.22 -30.20
C LYS A 48 -10.58 -34.64 -31.23
N LYS A 49 -10.72 -33.31 -31.27
CA LYS A 49 -11.64 -32.57 -32.17
C LYS A 49 -10.92 -31.83 -33.31
N GLY A 50 -9.59 -32.05 -33.50
CA GLY A 50 -8.78 -31.42 -34.57
C GLY A 50 -7.75 -30.43 -34.04
N LYS A 51 -6.99 -29.84 -34.95
CA LYS A 51 -5.91 -28.91 -34.67
C LYS A 51 -6.46 -27.49 -34.42
N PHE A 52 -5.97 -26.84 -33.37
CA PHE A 52 -6.36 -25.45 -33.07
C PHE A 52 -5.13 -24.63 -32.67
N TYR A 53 -5.26 -23.32 -32.79
CA TYR A 53 -4.24 -22.38 -32.38
C TYR A 53 -4.29 -22.13 -30.89
N ILE A 54 -3.12 -22.01 -30.24
CA ILE A 54 -2.95 -21.53 -28.87
C ILE A 54 -2.10 -20.29 -28.88
N ALA A 55 -2.59 -19.24 -28.27
CA ALA A 55 -1.84 -18.03 -27.98
C ALA A 55 -1.26 -18.10 -26.56
N THR A 56 0.05 -18.12 -26.45
CA THR A 56 0.76 -18.04 -25.17
C THR A 56 1.13 -16.57 -24.91
N ILE A 57 0.38 -15.90 -24.06
CA ILE A 57 0.56 -14.50 -23.74
C ILE A 57 1.37 -14.40 -22.45
N LYS A 58 2.59 -13.90 -22.54
CA LYS A 58 3.42 -13.59 -21.36
C LYS A 58 3.03 -12.20 -20.85
N LYS A 59 2.47 -12.13 -19.66
CA LYS A 59 2.20 -10.88 -18.95
C LYS A 59 3.30 -10.65 -17.91
N PRO A 60 4.16 -9.63 -18.09
CA PRO A 60 5.16 -9.32 -17.11
C PRO A 60 4.48 -8.92 -15.80
N GLY A 61 5.02 -9.38 -14.69
CA GLY A 61 4.56 -9.00 -13.38
C GLY A 61 4.72 -7.49 -13.15
N ARG A 62 3.81 -6.87 -12.42
CA ARG A 62 3.87 -5.45 -12.10
C ARG A 62 4.81 -5.20 -10.92
N ALA A 63 5.47 -4.05 -10.88
CA ALA A 63 6.23 -3.63 -9.72
C ALA A 63 5.28 -3.39 -8.51
N ALA A 64 5.74 -3.74 -7.32
CA ALA A 64 4.95 -3.55 -6.10
C ALA A 64 4.63 -2.07 -5.88
N THR A 65 5.55 -1.17 -6.16
CA THR A 65 5.36 0.28 -6.08
C THR A 65 4.20 0.77 -6.92
N ASP A 66 4.07 0.28 -8.16
CA ASP A 66 2.98 0.67 -9.07
C ASP A 66 1.62 0.17 -8.56
N VAL A 67 1.59 -1.08 -8.07
CA VAL A 67 0.37 -1.67 -7.51
C VAL A 67 -0.05 -0.94 -6.25
N VAL A 68 0.89 -0.61 -5.36
CA VAL A 68 0.62 0.12 -4.12
C VAL A 68 0.15 1.55 -4.42
N ALA A 69 0.79 2.25 -5.37
CA ALA A 69 0.39 3.60 -5.78
C ALA A 69 -1.03 3.66 -6.34
N GLU A 70 -1.47 2.62 -7.04
CA GLU A 70 -2.83 2.52 -7.58
C GLU A 70 -3.86 2.15 -6.49
N LEU A 71 -3.50 1.24 -5.60
CA LEU A 71 -4.44 0.66 -4.62
C LEU A 71 -4.67 1.58 -3.42
N LEU A 72 -3.61 2.21 -2.88
CA LEU A 72 -3.71 2.97 -1.63
C LEU A 72 -4.67 4.15 -1.68
N PRO A 73 -4.74 4.95 -2.76
CA PRO A 73 -5.73 6.02 -2.86
C PRO A 73 -7.17 5.53 -2.68
N ASP A 74 -7.49 4.39 -3.25
CA ASP A 74 -8.82 3.79 -3.14
C ASP A 74 -9.10 3.27 -1.72
N VAL A 75 -8.11 2.61 -1.10
CA VAL A 75 -8.19 2.14 0.29
C VAL A 75 -8.42 3.33 1.24
N ILE A 76 -7.67 4.42 1.06
CA ILE A 76 -7.80 5.61 1.90
C ILE A 76 -9.18 6.25 1.72
N ARG A 77 -9.66 6.42 0.49
CA ARG A 77 -10.98 7.02 0.24
C ARG A 77 -12.15 6.20 0.77
N LYS A 78 -12.02 4.87 0.75
CA LYS A 78 -13.07 3.92 1.16
C LYS A 78 -12.90 3.41 2.59
N PHE A 79 -11.94 3.96 3.37
CA PHE A 79 -11.67 3.46 4.71
C PHE A 79 -12.90 3.60 5.62
N PRO A 80 -13.36 2.51 6.27
CA PRO A 80 -14.62 2.49 7.01
C PRO A 80 -14.48 3.10 8.42
N TRP A 81 -14.24 4.40 8.51
CA TRP A 81 -14.18 5.09 9.78
C TRP A 81 -15.54 5.10 10.49
N PRO A 82 -15.65 4.72 11.77
CA PRO A 82 -16.88 4.83 12.55
C PRO A 82 -17.37 6.28 12.66
N LYS A 83 -16.42 7.23 12.81
CA LYS A 83 -16.64 8.66 12.77
C LYS A 83 -15.63 9.31 11.85
N SER A 84 -16.07 10.19 10.99
CA SER A 84 -15.21 10.91 10.04
C SER A 84 -15.71 12.33 9.85
N MET A 85 -14.81 13.21 9.45
CA MET A 85 -15.10 14.61 9.11
C MET A 85 -14.63 14.92 7.69
N ARG A 86 -15.15 16.00 7.15
CA ARG A 86 -14.61 16.69 5.97
C ARG A 86 -14.08 18.05 6.41
N TRP A 87 -13.13 18.59 5.68
CA TRP A 87 -12.55 19.90 5.97
C TRP A 87 -12.37 20.71 4.67
N ALA A 88 -12.36 22.03 4.80
CA ALA A 88 -12.29 22.96 3.68
C ALA A 88 -13.30 22.61 2.59
N SER A 89 -12.92 22.70 1.33
CA SER A 89 -13.75 22.36 0.16
C SER A 89 -13.55 20.92 -0.33
N GLY A 90 -12.74 20.09 0.38
CA GLY A 90 -12.41 18.73 -0.02
C GLY A 90 -13.57 17.75 0.15
N HIS A 91 -13.48 16.60 -0.54
CA HIS A 91 -14.47 15.54 -0.47
C HIS A 91 -14.05 14.35 0.38
N LEU A 92 -12.76 14.24 0.72
CA LEU A 92 -12.25 13.16 1.55
C LEU A 92 -12.90 13.14 2.93
N ARG A 93 -13.34 11.97 3.33
CA ARG A 93 -13.82 11.71 4.69
C ARG A 93 -12.74 10.94 5.45
N TRP A 94 -12.21 11.54 6.52
CA TRP A 94 -11.19 10.93 7.35
C TRP A 94 -11.44 11.23 8.83
N VAL A 95 -10.81 10.47 9.73
CA VAL A 95 -11.00 10.68 11.18
C VAL A 95 -10.51 12.07 11.64
N ARG A 96 -9.48 12.61 11.01
CA ARG A 96 -8.91 13.96 11.23
C ARG A 96 -8.39 14.50 9.92
N GLN A 97 -8.19 15.82 9.82
CA GLN A 97 -7.57 16.45 8.68
C GLN A 97 -6.18 15.84 8.40
N LEU A 98 -5.96 15.40 7.17
CA LEU A 98 -4.65 14.97 6.69
C LEU A 98 -3.79 16.19 6.36
N LEU A 99 -2.54 16.16 6.82
CA LEU A 99 -1.54 17.20 6.54
C LEU A 99 -0.40 16.66 5.69
N SER A 100 -0.07 15.40 5.81
CA SER A 100 0.97 14.71 5.04
C SER A 100 0.67 13.23 4.97
N ILE A 101 1.23 12.57 3.97
CA ILE A 101 1.15 11.13 3.76
C ILE A 101 2.58 10.61 3.64
N VAL A 102 2.95 9.68 4.51
CA VAL A 102 4.24 8.96 4.39
C VAL A 102 3.96 7.59 3.80
N CYS A 103 4.56 7.32 2.66
CA CYS A 103 4.48 6.02 2.01
C CYS A 103 5.81 5.68 1.34
N THR A 104 6.47 4.68 1.87
CA THR A 104 7.74 4.18 1.32
C THR A 104 7.69 2.67 1.11
N PHE A 105 8.35 2.19 0.08
CA PHE A 105 8.56 0.79 -0.20
C PHE A 105 10.05 0.55 -0.41
N ASP A 106 10.64 -0.31 0.40
CA ASP A 106 12.08 -0.62 0.42
C ASP A 106 13.01 0.62 0.42
N GLY A 107 12.58 1.67 1.10
CA GLY A 107 13.33 2.91 1.26
C GLY A 107 13.04 4.00 0.22
N GLU A 108 12.28 3.68 -0.81
CA GLU A 108 11.88 4.62 -1.88
C GLU A 108 10.43 5.09 -1.69
N VAL A 109 10.15 6.33 -2.08
CA VAL A 109 8.79 6.89 -2.00
C VAL A 109 7.89 6.22 -3.04
N VAL A 110 6.72 5.77 -2.61
CA VAL A 110 5.66 5.32 -3.51
C VAL A 110 4.80 6.53 -3.89
N PRO A 111 4.85 7.01 -5.14
CA PRO A 111 4.22 8.27 -5.53
C PRO A 111 2.71 8.10 -5.77
N PHE A 112 1.90 8.81 -4.99
CA PHE A 112 0.47 9.02 -5.24
C PHE A 112 0.00 10.30 -4.54
N GLU A 113 -1.25 10.71 -4.77
CA GLU A 113 -1.82 11.92 -4.21
C GLU A 113 -3.24 11.69 -3.71
N ILE A 114 -3.60 12.34 -2.61
CA ILE A 114 -4.96 12.37 -2.05
C ILE A 114 -5.35 13.84 -1.81
N GLU A 115 -6.35 14.33 -2.52
CA GLU A 115 -6.90 15.70 -2.35
C GLU A 115 -5.81 16.79 -2.33
N GLY A 116 -4.83 16.73 -3.24
CA GLY A 116 -3.72 17.67 -3.32
C GLY A 116 -2.58 17.43 -2.34
N ILE A 117 -2.64 16.35 -1.54
CA ILE A 117 -1.57 15.97 -0.62
C ILE A 117 -0.75 14.84 -1.24
N PRO A 118 0.48 15.11 -1.73
CA PRO A 118 1.34 14.09 -2.28
C PRO A 118 1.87 13.17 -1.16
N SER A 119 2.05 11.89 -1.49
CA SER A 119 2.82 10.98 -0.66
C SER A 119 4.30 11.37 -0.65
N GLY A 120 4.98 11.06 0.43
CA GLY A 120 6.39 11.40 0.60
C GLY A 120 7.05 10.50 1.65
N ASN A 121 8.22 10.95 2.10
CA ASN A 121 9.01 10.30 3.14
C ASN A 121 9.29 11.20 4.34
N THR A 122 8.58 12.31 4.48
CA THR A 122 8.79 13.27 5.57
C THR A 122 7.61 13.33 6.52
N THR A 123 7.89 13.43 7.81
CA THR A 123 6.91 13.60 8.88
C THR A 123 7.38 14.65 9.89
N LEU A 124 6.58 14.89 10.91
CA LEU A 124 6.87 15.81 12.00
C LEU A 124 6.87 15.07 13.34
N GLY A 125 7.71 15.52 14.26
CA GLY A 125 7.71 15.07 15.65
C GLY A 125 6.69 15.80 16.52
N HIS A 126 6.96 15.84 17.81
CA HIS A 126 6.11 16.55 18.78
C HIS A 126 6.04 18.03 18.46
N ARG A 127 4.82 18.58 18.43
CA ARG A 127 4.51 19.95 17.98
C ARG A 127 5.36 21.04 18.62
N PHE A 128 5.66 20.92 19.91
CA PHE A 128 6.40 21.94 20.65
C PHE A 128 7.86 21.56 20.93
N LEU A 129 8.15 20.25 21.06
CA LEU A 129 9.48 19.77 21.44
C LEU A 129 10.36 19.43 20.24
N SER A 130 9.78 19.27 19.05
CA SER A 130 10.51 18.94 17.84
C SER A 130 9.84 19.52 16.60
N SER A 131 10.27 20.71 16.21
CA SER A 131 9.69 21.44 15.05
C SER A 131 10.32 21.07 13.71
N LYS A 132 11.36 20.23 13.68
CA LYS A 132 12.07 19.86 12.46
C LYS A 132 11.33 18.77 11.68
N LYS A 133 11.35 18.87 10.36
CA LYS A 133 10.92 17.77 9.48
C LYS A 133 11.85 16.58 9.63
N ILE A 134 11.27 15.40 9.66
CA ILE A 134 11.96 14.13 9.86
C ILE A 134 11.80 13.34 8.56
N GLU A 135 12.92 13.05 7.91
CA GLU A 135 12.94 12.17 6.75
C GLU A 135 13.07 10.71 7.22
N VAL A 136 12.26 9.83 6.61
CA VAL A 136 12.18 8.41 6.96
C VAL A 136 12.23 7.56 5.69
N ARG A 137 12.77 6.36 5.80
CA ARG A 137 12.87 5.42 4.67
C ARG A 137 12.13 4.12 4.94
N ARG A 138 12.25 3.60 6.17
CA ARG A 138 11.66 2.33 6.60
C ARG A 138 10.95 2.50 7.93
N PHE A 139 10.17 1.52 8.33
CA PHE A 139 9.41 1.59 9.58
C PHE A 139 10.32 1.66 10.82
N GLU A 140 11.44 0.96 10.81
CA GLU A 140 12.39 0.94 11.92
C GLU A 140 12.98 2.33 12.17
N ASP A 141 13.42 3.01 11.11
CA ASP A 141 13.96 4.37 11.27
C ASP A 141 12.86 5.40 11.54
N TYR A 142 11.63 5.19 11.04
CA TYR A 142 10.46 5.98 11.37
C TYR A 142 10.16 5.97 12.87
N ALA A 143 10.02 4.78 13.46
CA ALA A 143 9.71 4.64 14.88
C ALA A 143 10.82 5.24 15.76
N GLN A 144 12.10 4.97 15.46
CA GLN A 144 13.23 5.51 16.22
C GLN A 144 13.36 7.03 16.13
N LYS A 145 13.19 7.59 14.92
CA LYS A 145 13.28 9.04 14.71
C LYS A 145 12.14 9.78 15.39
N LEU A 146 10.93 9.22 15.34
CA LEU A 146 9.79 9.79 16.05
C LEU A 146 9.94 9.70 17.57
N HIS A 147 10.47 8.61 18.09
CA HIS A 147 10.75 8.50 19.52
C HIS A 147 11.75 9.57 19.97
N LYS A 148 12.84 9.80 19.22
CA LYS A 148 13.79 10.91 19.47
C LYS A 148 13.15 12.30 19.36
N ALA A 149 12.06 12.39 18.60
CA ALA A 149 11.29 13.60 18.41
C ALA A 149 10.05 13.67 19.35
N HIS A 150 10.11 12.96 20.48
CA HIS A 150 9.09 12.92 21.53
C HIS A 150 7.72 12.40 21.07
N VAL A 151 7.69 11.42 20.16
CA VAL A 151 6.48 10.74 19.71
C VAL A 151 6.65 9.23 19.81
N ILE A 152 5.86 8.59 20.66
CA ILE A 152 5.80 7.13 20.78
C ILE A 152 4.69 6.63 19.86
N VAL A 153 5.08 5.93 18.78
CA VAL A 153 4.16 5.47 17.73
C VAL A 153 3.26 4.34 18.22
N ASP A 154 3.85 3.36 18.91
CA ASP A 154 3.13 2.21 19.43
C ASP A 154 2.23 2.64 20.61
N ALA A 155 0.94 2.37 20.51
CA ALA A 155 -0.04 2.76 21.51
C ALA A 155 0.13 2.00 22.83
N HIS A 156 0.52 0.73 22.78
CA HIS A 156 0.73 -0.09 23.98
C HIS A 156 1.97 0.39 24.74
N VAL A 157 3.10 0.54 24.04
CA VAL A 157 4.33 1.09 24.63
C VAL A 157 4.08 2.48 25.22
N ARG A 158 3.30 3.32 24.55
CA ARG A 158 2.95 4.65 25.06
C ARG A 158 2.13 4.59 26.35
N ALA A 159 1.12 3.70 26.41
CA ALA A 159 0.30 3.52 27.59
C ALA A 159 1.13 3.00 28.77
N GLU A 160 2.00 2.04 28.56
CA GLU A 160 2.91 1.51 29.60
C GLU A 160 3.87 2.58 30.11
N THR A 161 4.46 3.37 29.21
CA THR A 161 5.34 4.49 29.59
C THR A 161 4.61 5.49 30.46
N ILE A 162 3.39 5.90 30.08
CA ILE A 162 2.57 6.84 30.86
C ILE A 162 2.28 6.28 32.26
N ARG A 163 1.88 5.01 32.34
CA ARG A 163 1.58 4.36 33.64
C ARG A 163 2.83 4.29 34.53
N ALA A 164 3.95 3.87 33.99
CA ALA A 164 5.20 3.75 34.75
C ALA A 164 5.67 5.11 35.26
N GLU A 165 5.68 6.13 34.42
CA GLU A 165 6.09 7.48 34.81
C GLU A 165 5.14 8.09 35.82
N ALA A 166 3.82 7.91 35.66
CA ALA A 166 2.84 8.39 36.65
C ALA A 166 3.00 7.71 38.00
N LYS A 167 3.22 6.38 38.03
CA LYS A 167 3.51 5.67 39.30
C LYS A 167 4.79 6.18 39.97
N ASN A 168 5.85 6.40 39.21
CA ASN A 168 7.11 6.93 39.76
C ASN A 168 6.95 8.34 40.31
N LEU A 169 6.20 9.19 39.65
CA LEU A 169 5.91 10.56 40.12
C LEU A 169 5.04 10.56 41.38
N ALA A 170 4.02 9.71 41.46
CA ALA A 170 3.19 9.55 42.63
C ALA A 170 4.03 9.06 43.82
N PHE A 171 4.80 8.02 43.63
CA PHE A 171 5.71 7.47 44.65
C PHE A 171 6.70 8.52 45.19
N ALA A 172 7.33 9.30 44.29
CA ALA A 172 8.25 10.38 44.69
C ALA A 172 7.60 11.45 45.55
N GLN A 173 6.28 11.58 45.51
CA GLN A 173 5.50 12.52 46.33
C GLN A 173 4.85 11.85 47.56
N GLY A 174 5.16 10.59 47.82
CA GLY A 174 4.54 9.83 48.93
C GLY A 174 3.07 9.46 48.67
N LEU A 175 2.65 9.47 47.41
CA LEU A 175 1.29 9.13 46.96
C LEU A 175 1.25 7.76 46.30
N GLU A 176 0.08 7.14 46.35
CA GLU A 176 -0.21 5.90 45.60
C GLU A 176 -1.10 6.21 44.37
N MET A 177 -0.72 5.72 43.22
CA MET A 177 -1.54 5.86 42.01
C MET A 177 -2.65 4.81 42.01
N ILE A 178 -3.90 5.23 41.94
CA ILE A 178 -5.04 4.32 41.73
C ILE A 178 -5.04 3.89 40.27
N GLU A 179 -5.03 2.58 40.06
CA GLU A 179 -5.10 2.02 38.69
C GLU A 179 -6.54 2.10 38.16
N ASP A 180 -6.68 2.58 36.94
CA ASP A 180 -7.93 2.62 36.19
C ASP A 180 -7.70 2.03 34.79
N GLU A 181 -8.49 1.01 34.44
CA GLU A 181 -8.40 0.34 33.12
C GLU A 181 -8.90 1.23 31.97
N GLY A 182 -9.59 2.32 32.26
CA GLY A 182 -10.09 3.30 31.31
C GLY A 182 -9.08 4.36 30.87
N LEU A 183 -7.90 4.38 31.48
CA LEU A 183 -6.83 5.33 31.18
C LEU A 183 -5.85 4.82 30.12
#